data_6f039e2e1b4ffab613a39d2da847933e
#
_entry.id   6f039e2e1b4ffab613a39d2da847933e
#
_cell.length_a   1.000
_cell.length_b   1.000
_cell.length_c   1.000
_cell.angle_alpha   90.00
_cell.angle_beta   90.00
_cell.angle_gamma   90.00
#
_symmetry.space_group_name_H-M   'P 1'
#
loop_
_entity.id
_entity.type
_entity.pdbx_description
1 polymer ?
#
loop_
_entity_poly.entity_id
_entity_poly.type
_entity_poly.pdbx_seq_one_letter_code
_entity_poly.pdbx_strand_id
1 'polypeptide(L)'
;AIAAAWRRDNGTREQLVRASLNINSGTAVVSVVKTVVEEVENDVNQMSLDEAKTVDPAAELGSEVTVETHNVTTFGRVAAQTAKQVILQRLREAEREVVLAEFEDKIGTVVTGTIQRVEPRVVRIELGKAVGIMPQSEQIPGEYYGVGRRVKVYIKDIEREGRGPQLILSRGNEEFVRYLFSQEVPEMETGAVEIKAIAREAGRRTKLAVASALPGVDPVGTFVGGHGTRVQAVMNEIGEQEKIDII
;
A
#
# COMPACT_ATOMS: atom_id res chain seq x y z
N ALA A 1 20.28 -9.84 0.73
CA ALA A 1 20.26 -11.21 1.26
C ALA A 1 21.69 -11.74 1.49
N ILE A 2 22.48 -11.91 0.42
CA ILE A 2 23.85 -12.47 0.46
C ILE A 2 24.76 -11.66 1.41
N ALA A 3 24.77 -10.31 1.30
CA ALA A 3 25.56 -9.45 2.18
C ALA A 3 25.17 -9.59 3.67
N ALA A 4 23.88 -9.75 3.97
CA ALA A 4 23.41 -9.94 5.34
C ALA A 4 23.82 -11.32 5.90
N ALA A 5 23.76 -12.34 5.06
CA ALA A 5 24.21 -13.69 5.42
C ALA A 5 25.71 -13.72 5.69
N TRP A 6 26.51 -13.11 4.82
CA TRP A 6 27.97 -13.04 4.97
C TRP A 6 28.38 -12.29 6.23
N ARG A 7 27.77 -11.11 6.51
CA ARG A 7 28.05 -10.36 7.76
C ARG A 7 27.80 -11.16 9.02
N ARG A 8 26.80 -12.03 8.99
CA ARG A 8 26.47 -12.87 10.13
C ARG A 8 27.53 -13.96 10.40
N ASP A 9 28.11 -14.48 9.32
CA ASP A 9 29.07 -15.62 9.41
C ASP A 9 30.51 -15.15 9.54
N ASN A 10 30.87 -13.98 8.97
CA ASN A 10 32.28 -13.57 8.80
C ASN A 10 32.57 -12.13 9.23
N GLY A 11 31.53 -11.30 9.46
CA GLY A 11 31.75 -9.88 9.70
C GLY A 11 31.17 -9.37 11.00
N THR A 12 31.47 -8.11 11.30
CA THR A 12 30.74 -7.35 12.31
C THR A 12 29.42 -6.86 11.73
N ARG A 13 28.40 -6.71 12.59
CA ARG A 13 27.06 -6.22 12.14
C ARG A 13 27.09 -4.83 11.52
N GLU A 14 28.11 -4.05 11.85
CA GLU A 14 28.26 -2.65 11.44
C GLU A 14 28.97 -2.49 10.10
N GLN A 15 29.60 -3.55 9.58
CA GLN A 15 30.41 -3.49 8.37
C GLN A 15 29.54 -3.26 7.12
N LEU A 16 29.93 -2.29 6.30
CA LEU A 16 29.32 -2.04 4.99
C LEU A 16 29.76 -3.10 4.00
N VAL A 17 28.78 -3.86 3.49
CA VAL A 17 29.04 -5.00 2.61
C VAL A 17 28.15 -4.94 1.39
N ARG A 18 28.73 -5.02 0.20
CA ARG A 18 28.06 -5.17 -1.09
C ARG A 18 28.15 -6.63 -1.53
N ALA A 19 27.13 -7.14 -2.16
CA ALA A 19 27.15 -8.49 -2.71
C ALA A 19 26.60 -8.48 -4.13
N SER A 20 27.32 -9.15 -5.03
CA SER A 20 26.89 -9.40 -6.40
C SER A 20 26.81 -10.90 -6.65
N LEU A 21 25.86 -11.32 -7.48
CA LEU A 21 25.70 -12.70 -7.91
C LEU A 21 26.07 -12.80 -9.39
N ASN A 22 27.04 -13.63 -9.70
CA ASN A 22 27.31 -14.00 -11.08
C ASN A 22 26.31 -15.09 -11.49
N ILE A 23 25.35 -14.71 -12.33
CA ILE A 23 24.25 -15.59 -12.76
C ILE A 23 24.79 -16.77 -13.61
N ASN A 24 25.87 -16.54 -14.35
CA ASN A 24 26.41 -17.56 -15.26
C ASN A 24 27.22 -18.64 -14.53
N SER A 25 27.94 -18.26 -13.47
CA SER A 25 28.77 -19.21 -12.68
C SER A 25 28.07 -19.67 -11.40
N GLY A 26 26.98 -19.04 -10.98
CA GLY A 26 26.31 -19.31 -9.70
C GLY A 26 27.12 -18.89 -8.48
N THR A 27 28.25 -18.17 -8.66
CA THR A 27 29.11 -17.72 -7.56
C THR A 27 28.68 -16.35 -7.06
N ALA A 28 28.68 -16.17 -5.75
CA ALA A 28 28.48 -14.88 -5.13
C ALA A 28 29.82 -14.22 -4.81
N VAL A 29 29.92 -12.94 -5.09
CA VAL A 29 31.06 -12.11 -4.72
C VAL A 29 30.59 -11.12 -3.66
N VAL A 30 31.28 -11.06 -2.54
CA VAL A 30 31.00 -10.15 -1.44
C VAL A 30 32.17 -9.20 -1.30
N SER A 31 31.89 -7.91 -1.37
CA SER A 31 32.87 -6.84 -1.25
C SER A 31 32.60 -6.05 0.03
N VAL A 32 33.61 -5.89 0.84
CA VAL A 32 33.60 -4.95 1.98
C VAL A 32 33.95 -3.58 1.43
N VAL A 33 33.10 -2.60 1.72
CA VAL A 33 33.28 -1.24 1.23
C VAL A 33 33.38 -0.26 2.41
N LYS A 34 34.16 0.81 2.20
CA LYS A 34 34.22 1.95 3.13
C LYS A 34 33.87 3.23 2.40
N THR A 35 33.22 4.15 3.10
CA THR A 35 32.89 5.48 2.59
C THR A 35 34.08 6.41 2.85
N VAL A 36 34.48 7.18 1.84
CA VAL A 36 35.55 8.15 1.93
C VAL A 36 35.02 9.42 2.60
N VAL A 37 35.66 9.82 3.71
CA VAL A 37 35.28 10.99 4.50
C VAL A 37 36.51 11.89 4.79
N GLU A 38 36.26 13.15 5.15
CA GLU A 38 37.34 14.06 5.57
C GLU A 38 37.90 13.67 6.94
N GLU A 39 37.00 13.40 7.90
CA GLU A 39 37.35 12.95 9.25
C GLU A 39 36.71 11.59 9.51
N VAL A 40 37.54 10.61 9.89
CA VAL A 40 37.10 9.25 10.17
C VAL A 40 36.55 9.17 11.58
N GLU A 41 35.24 9.03 11.71
CA GLU A 41 34.55 8.81 13.00
C GLU A 41 34.39 7.32 13.31
N ASN A 42 34.28 6.49 12.28
CA ASN A 42 34.10 5.04 12.38
C ASN A 42 35.01 4.33 11.36
N ASP A 43 36.12 3.79 11.84
CA ASP A 43 37.11 3.08 11.05
C ASP A 43 36.64 1.78 10.41
N VAL A 44 35.50 1.24 10.89
CA VAL A 44 34.89 0.03 10.32
C VAL A 44 34.28 0.31 8.94
N ASN A 45 33.63 1.49 8.79
CA ASN A 45 32.85 1.84 7.59
C ASN A 45 33.37 3.07 6.84
N GLN A 46 34.35 3.77 7.40
CA GLN A 46 34.89 5.00 6.84
C GLN A 46 36.39 4.89 6.67
N MET A 47 36.92 5.66 5.74
CA MET A 47 38.36 5.81 5.50
C MET A 47 38.67 7.23 5.02
N SER A 48 39.90 7.68 5.24
CA SER A 48 40.34 8.98 4.77
C SER A 48 40.57 8.98 3.25
N LEU A 49 40.57 10.17 2.65
CA LEU A 49 40.82 10.33 1.21
C LEU A 49 42.20 9.86 0.81
N ASP A 50 43.21 10.05 1.66
CA ASP A 50 44.58 9.62 1.39
C ASP A 50 44.70 8.10 1.38
N GLU A 51 44.10 7.41 2.35
CA GLU A 51 44.00 5.96 2.36
C GLU A 51 43.20 5.42 1.15
N ALA A 52 42.09 6.06 0.83
CA ALA A 52 41.24 5.66 -0.29
C ALA A 52 41.99 5.71 -1.63
N LYS A 53 42.81 6.77 -1.86
CA LYS A 53 43.62 6.91 -3.08
C LYS A 53 44.74 5.89 -3.22
N THR A 54 45.14 5.26 -2.12
CA THR A 54 46.12 4.13 -2.19
C THR A 54 45.44 2.87 -2.74
N VAL A 55 44.14 2.70 -2.55
CA VAL A 55 43.35 1.54 -3.01
C VAL A 55 42.75 1.81 -4.37
N ASP A 56 42.14 3.00 -4.56
CA ASP A 56 41.55 3.47 -5.81
C ASP A 56 42.00 4.91 -6.09
N PRO A 57 42.88 5.14 -7.08
CA PRO A 57 43.35 6.48 -7.42
C PRO A 57 42.28 7.45 -7.85
N ALA A 58 41.10 6.96 -8.25
CA ALA A 58 39.95 7.75 -8.64
C ALA A 58 38.99 8.07 -7.47
N ALA A 59 39.36 7.69 -6.24
CA ALA A 59 38.51 7.91 -5.07
C ALA A 59 38.30 9.41 -4.78
N GLU A 60 37.07 9.78 -4.52
CA GLU A 60 36.62 11.14 -4.15
C GLU A 60 35.89 11.11 -2.80
N LEU A 61 35.80 12.28 -2.14
CA LEU A 61 35.02 12.41 -0.92
C LEU A 61 33.55 12.02 -1.15
N GLY A 62 33.02 11.18 -0.26
CA GLY A 62 31.66 10.64 -0.35
C GLY A 62 31.54 9.39 -1.23
N SER A 63 32.61 8.98 -1.95
CA SER A 63 32.60 7.73 -2.72
C SER A 63 32.75 6.50 -1.82
N GLU A 64 32.29 5.33 -2.32
CA GLU A 64 32.53 4.03 -1.68
C GLU A 64 33.72 3.35 -2.35
N VAL A 65 34.70 2.94 -1.55
CA VAL A 65 35.88 2.19 -2.03
C VAL A 65 35.83 0.75 -1.51
N THR A 66 36.07 -0.21 -2.41
CA THR A 66 36.13 -1.63 -2.07
C THR A 66 37.49 -1.95 -1.45
N VAL A 67 37.49 -2.34 -0.18
CA VAL A 67 38.72 -2.68 0.57
C VAL A 67 39.03 -4.16 0.54
N GLU A 68 38.05 -5.02 0.49
CA GLU A 68 38.18 -6.46 0.43
C GLU A 68 37.15 -7.10 -0.48
N THR A 69 37.52 -8.19 -1.16
CA THR A 69 36.58 -8.95 -2.00
C THR A 69 36.71 -10.43 -1.68
N HIS A 70 35.56 -11.07 -1.40
CA HIS A 70 35.51 -12.49 -1.08
C HIS A 70 34.62 -13.23 -2.07
N ASN A 71 35.15 -14.30 -2.65
CA ASN A 71 34.34 -15.24 -3.43
C ASN A 71 33.66 -16.23 -2.48
N VAL A 72 32.34 -16.19 -2.43
CA VAL A 72 31.56 -17.03 -1.53
C VAL A 72 31.13 -18.29 -2.30
N THR A 73 31.80 -19.38 -2.08
CA THR A 73 31.49 -20.68 -2.70
C THR A 73 30.65 -21.57 -1.80
N THR A 74 30.70 -21.35 -0.49
CA THR A 74 29.97 -22.12 0.52
C THR A 74 29.34 -21.19 1.55
N PHE A 75 28.00 -21.19 1.62
CA PHE A 75 27.27 -20.54 2.71
C PHE A 75 27.12 -21.51 3.87
N GLY A 76 27.38 -21.07 5.10
CA GLY A 76 26.96 -21.79 6.29
C GLY A 76 25.46 -22.09 6.27
N ARG A 77 25.03 -23.16 6.93
CA ARG A 77 23.60 -23.59 6.94
C ARG A 77 22.61 -22.47 7.29
N VAL A 78 22.99 -21.62 8.23
CA VAL A 78 22.15 -20.49 8.70
C VAL A 78 22.12 -19.37 7.67
N ALA A 79 23.24 -19.08 7.00
CA ALA A 79 23.31 -18.09 5.94
C ALA A 79 22.49 -18.50 4.72
N ALA A 80 22.54 -19.77 4.33
CA ALA A 80 21.71 -20.31 3.24
C ALA A 80 20.21 -20.22 3.56
N GLN A 81 19.79 -20.51 4.79
CA GLN A 81 18.41 -20.36 5.21
C GLN A 81 17.96 -18.90 5.21
N THR A 82 18.80 -17.98 5.70
CA THR A 82 18.50 -16.54 5.70
C THR A 82 18.38 -16.00 4.27
N ALA A 83 19.29 -16.39 3.38
CA ALA A 83 19.24 -16.02 1.97
C ALA A 83 17.94 -16.53 1.31
N LYS A 84 17.56 -17.78 1.54
CA LYS A 84 16.31 -18.35 1.05
C LYS A 84 15.10 -17.58 1.54
N GLN A 85 15.04 -17.24 2.83
CA GLN A 85 13.92 -16.48 3.38
C GLN A 85 13.80 -15.09 2.74
N VAL A 86 14.93 -14.37 2.59
CA VAL A 86 14.92 -13.03 2.00
C VAL A 86 14.57 -13.09 0.50
N ILE A 87 15.06 -14.07 -0.24
CA ILE A 87 14.69 -14.27 -1.65
C ILE A 87 13.18 -14.54 -1.77
N LEU A 88 12.64 -15.44 -0.96
CA LEU A 88 11.21 -15.75 -0.96
C LEU A 88 10.37 -14.54 -0.56
N GLN A 89 10.84 -13.73 0.39
CA GLN A 89 10.16 -12.49 0.77
C GLN A 89 10.14 -11.50 -0.40
N ARG A 90 11.28 -11.26 -1.06
CA ARG A 90 11.37 -10.36 -2.21
C ARG A 90 10.54 -10.84 -3.40
N LEU A 91 10.50 -12.14 -3.63
CA LEU A 91 9.64 -12.71 -4.67
C LEU A 91 8.16 -12.45 -4.38
N ARG A 92 7.72 -12.68 -3.14
CA ARG A 92 6.34 -12.38 -2.72
C ARG A 92 6.00 -10.89 -2.81
N GLU A 93 6.95 -10.01 -2.48
CA GLU A 93 6.77 -8.56 -2.63
C GLU A 93 6.61 -8.18 -4.11
N ALA A 94 7.45 -8.74 -5.01
CA ALA A 94 7.36 -8.50 -6.44
C ALA A 94 6.06 -9.07 -7.05
N GLU A 95 5.66 -10.29 -6.68
CA GLU A 95 4.38 -10.88 -7.10
C GLU A 95 3.19 -10.02 -6.64
N ARG A 96 3.23 -9.50 -5.41
CA ARG A 96 2.21 -8.61 -4.88
C ARG A 96 2.16 -7.28 -5.64
N GLU A 97 3.30 -6.69 -5.98
CA GLU A 97 3.37 -5.46 -6.77
C GLU A 97 2.70 -5.63 -8.15
N VAL A 98 2.98 -6.74 -8.84
CA VAL A 98 2.34 -7.04 -10.13
C VAL A 98 0.82 -7.15 -10.01
N VAL A 99 0.34 -7.83 -8.97
CA VAL A 99 -1.10 -7.97 -8.72
C VAL A 99 -1.73 -6.63 -8.38
N LEU A 100 -1.05 -5.79 -7.59
CA LEU A 100 -1.58 -4.48 -7.20
C LEU A 100 -1.55 -3.46 -8.33
N ALA A 101 -0.62 -3.58 -9.28
CA ALA A 101 -0.61 -2.74 -10.48
C ALA A 101 -1.92 -2.85 -11.29
N GLU A 102 -2.59 -4.00 -11.26
CA GLU A 102 -3.92 -4.19 -11.89
C GLU A 102 -5.02 -3.34 -11.21
N PHE A 103 -4.76 -2.81 -10.02
CA PHE A 103 -5.69 -1.99 -9.26
C PHE A 103 -5.39 -0.49 -9.31
N GLU A 104 -4.28 -0.06 -9.90
CA GLU A 104 -3.94 1.37 -10.01
C GLU A 104 -5.03 2.16 -10.75
N ASP A 105 -5.53 1.63 -11.86
CA ASP A 105 -6.62 2.24 -12.64
C ASP A 105 -7.99 2.16 -11.96
N LYS A 106 -8.08 1.41 -10.85
CA LYS A 106 -9.31 1.24 -10.07
C LYS A 106 -9.33 2.08 -8.79
N ILE A 107 -8.25 2.81 -8.50
CA ILE A 107 -8.26 3.78 -7.39
C ILE A 107 -9.37 4.79 -7.66
N GLY A 108 -10.14 5.11 -6.62
CA GLY A 108 -11.30 5.98 -6.78
C GLY A 108 -12.61 5.27 -7.19
N THR A 109 -12.59 3.96 -7.36
CA THR A 109 -13.78 3.18 -7.70
C THR A 109 -14.22 2.26 -6.55
N VAL A 110 -15.46 1.77 -6.64
CA VAL A 110 -15.98 0.78 -5.70
C VAL A 110 -16.00 -0.60 -6.35
N VAL A 111 -15.51 -1.58 -5.60
CA VAL A 111 -15.48 -2.98 -6.01
C VAL A 111 -16.14 -3.86 -4.94
N THR A 112 -16.55 -5.05 -5.32
CA THR A 112 -17.08 -6.04 -4.38
C THR A 112 -15.99 -7.04 -4.01
N GLY A 113 -15.78 -7.22 -2.71
CA GLY A 113 -14.86 -8.22 -2.17
C GLY A 113 -15.50 -9.12 -1.14
N THR A 114 -14.75 -10.11 -0.68
CA THR A 114 -15.17 -11.03 0.37
C THR A 114 -14.29 -10.84 1.60
N ILE A 115 -14.90 -10.70 2.78
CA ILE A 115 -14.15 -10.58 4.03
C ILE A 115 -13.41 -11.89 4.30
N GLN A 116 -12.09 -11.83 4.26
CA GLN A 116 -11.22 -12.98 4.47
C GLN A 116 -10.88 -13.17 5.95
N ARG A 117 -10.58 -12.05 6.64
CA ARG A 117 -10.17 -12.06 8.04
C ARG A 117 -10.49 -10.76 8.74
N VAL A 118 -10.87 -10.83 9.99
CA VAL A 118 -11.11 -9.68 10.87
C VAL A 118 -10.09 -9.71 11.99
N GLU A 119 -9.35 -8.63 12.13
CA GLU A 119 -8.36 -8.39 13.18
C GLU A 119 -8.79 -7.15 14.00
N PRO A 120 -8.28 -6.92 15.20
CA PRO A 120 -8.79 -5.84 16.08
C PRO A 120 -8.76 -4.43 15.50
N ARG A 121 -7.85 -4.17 14.55
CA ARG A 121 -7.68 -2.83 13.94
C ARG A 121 -7.80 -2.82 12.42
N VAL A 122 -8.03 -3.97 11.79
CA VAL A 122 -8.03 -4.08 10.34
C VAL A 122 -8.91 -5.22 9.86
N VAL A 123 -9.66 -5.00 8.82
CA VAL A 123 -10.39 -6.04 8.09
C VAL A 123 -9.67 -6.33 6.78
N ARG A 124 -9.40 -7.61 6.50
CA ARG A 124 -8.81 -8.07 5.24
C ARG A 124 -9.90 -8.53 4.31
N ILE A 125 -9.86 -8.00 3.09
CA ILE A 125 -10.90 -8.24 2.08
C ILE A 125 -10.21 -8.77 0.82
N GLU A 126 -10.68 -9.92 0.37
CA GLU A 126 -10.22 -10.56 -0.85
C GLU A 126 -10.94 -9.97 -2.06
N LEU A 127 -10.16 -9.52 -3.04
CA LEU A 127 -10.59 -8.92 -4.30
C LEU A 127 -10.05 -9.75 -5.48
N GLY A 128 -10.48 -11.00 -5.59
CA GLY A 128 -9.92 -11.93 -6.56
C GLY A 128 -8.49 -12.35 -6.19
N LYS A 129 -7.49 -11.91 -6.96
CA LYS A 129 -6.07 -12.25 -6.69
C LYS A 129 -5.41 -11.35 -5.63
N ALA A 130 -5.99 -10.18 -5.37
CA ALA A 130 -5.47 -9.23 -4.39
C ALA A 130 -6.17 -9.38 -3.04
N VAL A 131 -5.47 -9.02 -1.99
CA VAL A 131 -6.05 -8.83 -0.66
C VAL A 131 -5.81 -7.38 -0.25
N GLY A 132 -6.90 -6.64 -0.07
CA GLY A 132 -6.87 -5.29 0.46
C GLY A 132 -7.08 -5.27 1.98
N ILE A 133 -6.69 -4.17 2.59
CA ILE A 133 -6.88 -3.91 4.00
C ILE A 133 -7.81 -2.71 4.21
N MET A 134 -8.69 -2.82 5.16
CA MET A 134 -9.57 -1.74 5.60
C MET A 134 -9.25 -1.44 7.06
N PRO A 135 -8.41 -0.41 7.35
CA PRO A 135 -8.10 0.02 8.71
C PRO A 135 -9.35 0.47 9.46
N GLN A 136 -9.30 0.47 10.77
CA GLN A 136 -10.44 0.86 11.62
C GLN A 136 -10.98 2.27 11.30
N SER A 137 -10.09 3.20 10.93
CA SER A 137 -10.46 4.56 10.50
C SER A 137 -11.27 4.61 9.19
N GLU A 138 -11.21 3.55 8.39
CA GLU A 138 -11.90 3.43 7.10
C GLU A 138 -13.14 2.52 7.17
N GLN A 139 -13.43 1.99 8.35
CA GLN A 139 -14.62 1.17 8.60
C GLN A 139 -15.81 2.05 9.00
N ILE A 140 -17.01 1.52 8.79
CA ILE A 140 -18.24 2.14 9.35
C ILE A 140 -18.36 1.66 10.81
N PRO A 141 -18.32 2.57 11.79
CA PRO A 141 -18.50 2.20 13.20
C PRO A 141 -19.83 1.48 13.44
N GLY A 142 -19.75 0.34 14.13
CA GLY A 142 -20.93 -0.47 14.42
C GLY A 142 -21.38 -1.43 13.31
N GLU A 143 -20.77 -1.37 12.13
CA GLU A 143 -21.03 -2.36 11.08
C GLU A 143 -20.40 -3.70 11.42
N TYR A 144 -21.15 -4.79 11.19
CA TYR A 144 -20.66 -6.14 11.40
C TYR A 144 -19.91 -6.67 10.18
N TYR A 145 -18.62 -6.99 10.37
CA TYR A 145 -17.75 -7.57 9.37
C TYR A 145 -17.56 -9.07 9.61
N GLY A 146 -18.45 -9.91 9.11
CA GLY A 146 -18.34 -11.38 9.24
C GLY A 146 -17.45 -11.98 8.15
N VAL A 147 -16.57 -12.93 8.52
CA VAL A 147 -15.75 -13.68 7.55
C VAL A 147 -16.68 -14.39 6.54
N GLY A 148 -16.34 -14.32 5.26
CA GLY A 148 -17.13 -14.86 4.15
C GLY A 148 -18.23 -13.92 3.64
N ARG A 149 -18.52 -12.81 4.34
CA ARG A 149 -19.50 -11.82 3.86
C ARG A 149 -18.93 -11.07 2.64
N ARG A 150 -19.75 -10.90 1.62
CA ARG A 150 -19.45 -10.01 0.48
C ARG A 150 -19.80 -8.57 0.85
N VAL A 151 -18.89 -7.66 0.55
CA VAL A 151 -19.03 -6.24 0.84
C VAL A 151 -18.56 -5.39 -0.34
N LYS A 152 -19.22 -4.27 -0.58
CA LYS A 152 -18.72 -3.24 -1.48
C LYS A 152 -17.70 -2.39 -0.73
N VAL A 153 -16.59 -2.07 -1.35
CA VAL A 153 -15.51 -1.25 -0.77
C VAL A 153 -14.97 -0.28 -1.80
N TYR A 154 -14.70 0.92 -1.36
CA TYR A 154 -14.01 1.94 -2.13
C TYR A 154 -12.51 1.70 -2.09
N ILE A 155 -11.85 1.70 -3.24
CA ILE A 155 -10.40 1.61 -3.34
C ILE A 155 -9.84 3.01 -3.15
N LYS A 156 -9.27 3.25 -1.96
CA LYS A 156 -8.77 4.56 -1.57
C LYS A 156 -7.41 4.86 -2.14
N ASP A 157 -6.47 3.93 -1.99
CA ASP A 157 -5.08 4.10 -2.38
C ASP A 157 -4.32 2.76 -2.41
N ILE A 158 -3.12 2.78 -2.98
CA ILE A 158 -2.11 1.72 -2.86
C ILE A 158 -0.92 2.29 -2.09
N GLU A 159 -0.86 1.97 -0.80
CA GLU A 159 0.24 2.37 0.07
C GLU A 159 1.46 1.48 -0.18
N ARG A 160 2.60 2.10 -0.50
CA ARG A 160 3.87 1.39 -0.81
C ARG A 160 4.90 1.46 0.31
N GLU A 161 4.59 2.20 1.36
CA GLU A 161 5.48 2.36 2.51
C GLU A 161 5.36 1.19 3.50
N GLY A 162 6.42 0.90 4.26
CA GLY A 162 6.43 -0.07 5.34
C GLY A 162 6.71 -1.51 4.92
N ARG A 163 5.79 -2.43 5.16
CA ARG A 163 5.97 -3.89 4.96
C ARG A 163 5.65 -4.39 3.54
N GLY A 164 5.81 -3.53 2.55
CA GLY A 164 5.48 -3.78 1.15
C GLY A 164 4.11 -3.22 0.76
N PRO A 165 3.79 -3.24 -0.55
CA PRO A 165 2.62 -2.56 -1.07
C PRO A 165 1.32 -3.17 -0.55
N GLN A 166 0.36 -2.29 -0.18
CA GLN A 166 -0.93 -2.66 0.38
C GLN A 166 -2.05 -1.86 -0.27
N LEU A 167 -3.13 -2.53 -0.62
CA LEU A 167 -4.34 -1.91 -1.16
C LEU A 167 -5.21 -1.43 0.01
N ILE A 168 -5.43 -0.12 0.09
CA ILE A 168 -6.22 0.50 1.15
C ILE A 168 -7.67 0.63 0.70
N LEU A 169 -8.55 0.02 1.46
CA LEU A 169 -9.98 -0.02 1.20
C LEU A 169 -10.74 0.82 2.23
N SER A 170 -11.86 1.37 1.82
CA SER A 170 -12.70 2.19 2.69
C SER A 170 -14.19 1.92 2.48
N ARG A 171 -14.93 1.93 3.57
CA ARG A 171 -16.40 2.08 3.60
C ARG A 171 -16.81 3.36 4.34
N GLY A 172 -15.87 3.93 5.12
CA GLY A 172 -16.06 5.17 5.87
C GLY A 172 -15.85 6.46 5.05
N ASN A 173 -15.24 6.38 3.89
CA ASN A 173 -14.94 7.53 3.03
C ASN A 173 -16.24 8.12 2.41
N GLU A 174 -16.27 9.44 2.23
CA GLU A 174 -17.39 10.15 1.60
C GLU A 174 -17.58 9.75 0.13
N GLU A 175 -16.51 9.46 -0.60
CA GLU A 175 -16.56 9.04 -2.00
C GLU A 175 -17.24 7.66 -2.16
N PHE A 176 -17.25 6.84 -1.13
CA PHE A 176 -18.06 5.61 -1.11
C PHE A 176 -19.56 5.94 -1.21
N VAL A 177 -20.04 6.92 -0.47
CA VAL A 177 -21.44 7.36 -0.53
C VAL A 177 -21.75 8.03 -1.87
N ARG A 178 -20.83 8.86 -2.39
CA ARG A 178 -20.95 9.47 -3.72
C ARG A 178 -21.15 8.41 -4.80
N TYR A 179 -20.33 7.36 -4.76
CA TYR A 179 -20.45 6.24 -5.70
C TYR A 179 -21.80 5.52 -5.56
N LEU A 180 -22.25 5.24 -4.34
CA LEU A 180 -23.55 4.58 -4.15
C LEU A 180 -24.69 5.40 -4.73
N PHE A 181 -24.69 6.72 -4.54
CA PHE A 181 -25.67 7.59 -5.18
C PHE A 181 -25.55 7.60 -6.70
N SER A 182 -24.37 7.55 -7.27
CA SER A 182 -24.21 7.47 -8.73
C SER A 182 -24.82 6.21 -9.35
N GLN A 183 -24.92 5.14 -8.57
CA GLN A 183 -25.60 3.91 -9.01
C GLN A 183 -27.12 3.99 -8.92
N GLU A 184 -27.65 4.76 -7.97
CA GLU A 184 -29.09 4.89 -7.73
C GLU A 184 -29.71 6.09 -8.47
N VAL A 185 -28.88 7.07 -8.90
CA VAL A 185 -29.30 8.32 -9.53
C VAL A 185 -28.65 8.46 -10.90
N PRO A 186 -29.22 7.83 -11.95
CA PRO A 186 -28.64 7.88 -13.31
C PRO A 186 -28.53 9.30 -13.87
N GLU A 187 -29.32 10.23 -13.37
CA GLU A 187 -29.28 11.65 -13.73
C GLU A 187 -27.94 12.32 -13.36
N MET A 188 -27.13 11.72 -12.46
CA MET A 188 -25.77 12.16 -12.19
C MET A 188 -24.83 11.86 -13.37
N GLU A 189 -24.99 10.72 -14.03
CA GLU A 189 -24.18 10.33 -15.18
C GLU A 189 -24.40 11.26 -16.38
N THR A 190 -25.63 11.70 -16.56
CA THR A 190 -25.99 12.67 -17.62
C THR A 190 -25.62 14.12 -17.29
N GLY A 191 -25.18 14.39 -16.06
CA GLY A 191 -24.90 15.74 -15.58
C GLY A 191 -26.13 16.59 -15.28
N ALA A 192 -27.34 16.01 -15.30
CA ALA A 192 -28.58 16.74 -15.00
C ALA A 192 -28.64 17.16 -13.52
N VAL A 193 -28.12 16.34 -12.63
CA VAL A 193 -27.96 16.64 -11.21
C VAL A 193 -26.55 16.24 -10.75
N GLU A 194 -26.04 16.91 -9.72
CA GLU A 194 -24.72 16.66 -9.18
C GLU A 194 -24.68 16.83 -7.66
N ILE A 195 -23.72 16.13 -7.02
CA ILE A 195 -23.39 16.35 -5.62
C ILE A 195 -22.29 17.41 -5.55
N LYS A 196 -22.58 18.56 -4.99
CA LYS A 196 -21.64 19.68 -4.82
C LYS A 196 -20.71 19.47 -3.63
N ALA A 197 -21.21 18.93 -2.53
CA ALA A 197 -20.43 18.67 -1.34
C ALA A 197 -21.02 17.49 -0.55
N ILE A 198 -20.14 16.77 0.14
CA ILE A 198 -20.50 15.73 1.11
C ILE A 198 -19.77 16.04 2.42
N ALA A 199 -20.47 15.92 3.53
CA ALA A 199 -19.90 15.91 4.85
C ALA A 199 -20.41 14.67 5.57
N ARG A 200 -19.48 13.73 5.89
CA ARG A 200 -19.84 12.41 6.42
C ARG A 200 -19.17 12.12 7.76
N GLU A 201 -19.99 11.73 8.72
CA GLU A 201 -19.58 11.03 9.93
C GLU A 201 -20.10 9.59 9.80
N ALA A 202 -19.23 8.69 9.33
CA ALA A 202 -19.60 7.31 9.00
C ALA A 202 -20.27 6.60 10.18
N GLY A 203 -21.35 5.88 9.91
CA GLY A 203 -22.17 5.20 10.93
C GLY A 203 -23.07 6.12 11.76
N ARG A 204 -23.07 7.42 11.51
CA ARG A 204 -23.92 8.40 12.22
C ARG A 204 -24.76 9.27 11.30
N ARG A 205 -24.08 10.09 10.49
CA ARG A 205 -24.79 11.05 9.66
C ARG A 205 -23.99 11.48 8.44
N THR A 206 -24.66 11.57 7.31
CA THR A 206 -24.13 12.13 6.07
C THR A 206 -25.01 13.28 5.61
N LYS A 207 -24.41 14.41 5.23
CA LYS A 207 -25.09 15.54 4.59
C LYS A 207 -24.60 15.67 3.17
N LEU A 208 -25.52 15.75 2.22
CA LEU A 208 -25.25 15.98 0.82
C LEU A 208 -25.83 17.31 0.38
N ALA A 209 -25.00 18.17 -0.19
CA ALA A 209 -25.45 19.33 -0.93
C ALA A 209 -25.54 18.94 -2.41
N VAL A 210 -26.74 19.07 -3.00
CA VAL A 210 -27.02 18.68 -4.39
C VAL A 210 -27.51 19.88 -5.21
N ALA A 211 -27.23 19.82 -6.50
CA ALA A 211 -27.68 20.87 -7.43
C ALA A 211 -28.14 20.26 -8.75
N SER A 212 -29.01 21.01 -9.45
CA SER A 212 -29.39 20.69 -10.83
C SER A 212 -28.75 21.66 -11.81
N ALA A 213 -28.24 21.11 -12.92
CA ALA A 213 -27.79 21.90 -14.06
C ALA A 213 -28.94 22.29 -15.01
N LEU A 214 -30.13 21.66 -14.86
CA LEU A 214 -31.26 21.85 -15.75
C LEU A 214 -32.39 22.64 -15.05
N PRO A 215 -32.97 23.63 -15.72
CA PRO A 215 -34.14 24.35 -15.21
C PRO A 215 -35.31 23.40 -14.98
N GLY A 216 -36.02 23.56 -13.85
CA GLY A 216 -37.20 22.77 -13.53
C GLY A 216 -36.97 21.36 -13.00
N VAL A 217 -35.73 20.94 -12.85
CA VAL A 217 -35.38 19.67 -12.18
C VAL A 217 -35.14 19.91 -10.69
N ASP A 218 -35.92 19.24 -9.84
CA ASP A 218 -35.69 19.23 -8.39
C ASP A 218 -34.55 18.27 -8.03
N PRO A 219 -33.36 18.77 -7.66
CA PRO A 219 -32.26 17.91 -7.33
C PRO A 219 -32.50 17.08 -6.07
N VAL A 220 -33.12 17.65 -5.02
CA VAL A 220 -33.40 16.94 -3.77
C VAL A 220 -34.36 15.79 -4.01
N GLY A 221 -35.48 16.07 -4.70
CA GLY A 221 -36.44 15.03 -5.05
C GLY A 221 -35.84 13.93 -5.92
N THR A 222 -34.94 14.28 -6.83
CA THR A 222 -34.22 13.30 -7.69
C THR A 222 -33.33 12.35 -6.87
N PHE A 223 -32.58 12.88 -5.92
CA PHE A 223 -31.73 12.06 -5.06
C PHE A 223 -32.53 11.23 -4.04
N VAL A 224 -33.61 11.76 -3.50
CA VAL A 224 -34.49 11.02 -2.58
C VAL A 224 -35.19 9.88 -3.31
N GLY A 225 -35.64 10.13 -4.53
CA GLY A 225 -36.42 9.19 -5.33
C GLY A 225 -37.89 9.09 -4.90
N GLY A 226 -38.72 8.46 -5.72
CA GLY A 226 -40.11 8.22 -5.38
C GLY A 226 -40.26 7.44 -4.08
N HIS A 227 -40.99 7.99 -3.09
CA HIS A 227 -41.16 7.41 -1.76
C HIS A 227 -39.84 7.13 -1.01
N GLY A 228 -38.75 7.85 -1.35
CA GLY A 228 -37.47 7.68 -0.69
C GLY A 228 -36.67 6.43 -1.11
N THR A 229 -37.04 5.79 -2.21
CA THR A 229 -36.44 4.50 -2.61
C THR A 229 -34.96 4.58 -2.88
N ARG A 230 -34.46 5.65 -3.50
CA ARG A 230 -33.04 5.81 -3.85
C ARG A 230 -32.19 6.03 -2.60
N VAL A 231 -32.58 6.97 -1.75
CA VAL A 231 -31.86 7.22 -0.49
C VAL A 231 -31.90 6.00 0.42
N GLN A 232 -33.03 5.27 0.44
CA GLN A 232 -33.14 4.04 1.24
C GLN A 232 -32.21 2.94 0.73
N ALA A 233 -32.04 2.79 -0.59
CA ALA A 233 -31.11 1.83 -1.18
C ALA A 233 -29.66 2.10 -0.73
N VAL A 234 -29.25 3.37 -0.69
CA VAL A 234 -27.95 3.78 -0.17
C VAL A 234 -27.84 3.49 1.33
N MET A 235 -28.86 3.86 2.12
CA MET A 235 -28.90 3.59 3.56
C MET A 235 -28.81 2.10 3.89
N ASN A 236 -29.47 1.24 3.10
CA ASN A 236 -29.40 -0.20 3.29
C ASN A 236 -27.96 -0.75 3.08
N GLU A 237 -27.17 -0.14 2.21
CA GLU A 237 -25.79 -0.54 1.98
C GLU A 237 -24.86 -0.08 3.10
N ILE A 238 -25.00 1.16 3.60
CA ILE A 238 -24.09 1.72 4.62
C ILE A 238 -24.52 1.42 6.06
N GLY A 239 -25.74 0.91 6.24
CA GLY A 239 -26.38 0.65 7.52
C GLY A 239 -27.41 1.71 7.88
N GLU A 240 -28.61 1.29 8.29
CA GLU A 240 -29.75 2.15 8.60
C GLU A 240 -29.53 3.12 9.78
N GLN A 241 -28.49 2.88 10.56
CA GLN A 241 -28.08 3.77 11.66
C GLN A 241 -27.49 5.09 11.16
N GLU A 242 -26.90 5.11 9.96
CA GLU A 242 -26.36 6.32 9.34
C GLU A 242 -27.48 7.07 8.60
N LYS A 243 -27.85 8.25 9.13
CA LYS A 243 -28.87 9.11 8.52
C LYS A 243 -28.28 9.94 7.39
N ILE A 244 -29.02 10.04 6.28
CA ILE A 244 -28.64 10.85 5.12
C ILE A 244 -29.59 12.03 5.02
N ASP A 245 -29.03 13.26 5.08
CA ASP A 245 -29.74 14.50 4.83
C ASP A 245 -29.32 15.05 3.46
N ILE A 246 -30.27 15.31 2.59
CA ILE A 246 -30.09 15.86 1.24
C ILE A 246 -30.62 17.30 1.23
N ILE A 247 -29.78 18.25 0.87
CA ILE A 247 -30.07 19.69 0.84
C ILE A 247 -29.67 20.32 -0.49
#